data_aa623cef8d29a8f78fe1434cc0510348
#
_entry.id   aa623cef8d29a8f78fe1434cc0510348
#
_cell.length_a   1.000
_cell.length_b   1.000
_cell.length_c   1.000
_cell.angle_alpha   90.00
_cell.angle_beta   90.00
_cell.angle_gamma   90.00
#
_symmetry.space_group_name_H-M   'P 1'
#
loop_
_entity.id
_entity.type
_entity.pdbx_description
1 polymer ?
#
loop_
_entity_poly.entity_id
_entity_poly.type
_entity_poly.pdbx_seq_one_letter_code
_entity_poly.pdbx_strand_id
1 'polypeptide(L)'
;MKFFILFWATGFGIGYLPIAPGTWATLLAIPMESFLSKMPSPFYELTLLTLFFLSSWISEKAESLFGRRDDPRIVIDEMLGFFITLLWIPKTALSMGVGFLLFRFFDILKPFPIRYLEKRLKGGYGVVMDDVVAGVYGNIILRVGISLHLLS
;
A
#
# COMPACT_ATOMS: atom_id res chain seq x y z
N MET A 1 -5.79 6.08 22.92
CA MET A 1 -6.21 6.33 21.52
C MET A 1 -5.04 6.78 20.64
N LYS A 2 -4.26 7.82 21.01
CA LYS A 2 -3.09 8.28 20.23
C LYS A 2 -2.09 7.17 19.91
N PHE A 3 -1.68 6.39 20.89
CA PHE A 3 -0.75 5.28 20.70
C PHE A 3 -1.25 4.26 19.67
N PHE A 4 -2.53 3.89 19.73
CA PHE A 4 -3.14 2.96 18.79
C PHE A 4 -3.09 3.47 17.35
N ILE A 5 -3.46 4.76 17.15
CA ILE A 5 -3.42 5.38 15.81
C ILE A 5 -1.99 5.39 15.27
N LEU A 6 -1.02 5.86 16.06
CA LEU A 6 0.38 5.91 15.63
C LEU A 6 0.97 4.53 15.39
N PHE A 7 0.65 3.54 16.20
CA PHE A 7 1.12 2.17 16.04
C PHE A 7 0.71 1.58 14.67
N TRP A 8 -0.55 1.75 14.28
CA TRP A 8 -1.04 1.29 12.99
C TRP A 8 -0.58 2.16 11.82
N ALA A 9 -0.63 3.48 11.96
CA ALA A 9 -0.19 4.40 10.92
C ALA A 9 1.27 4.16 10.52
N THR A 10 2.12 3.88 11.52
CA THR A 10 3.56 3.67 11.31
C THR A 10 3.93 2.21 11.00
N GLY A 11 2.97 1.36 10.67
CA GLY A 11 3.24 -0.04 10.37
C GLY A 11 4.00 -0.72 11.52
N PHE A 12 3.42 -0.71 12.71
CA PHE A 12 4.01 -1.29 13.94
C PHE A 12 5.34 -0.62 14.38
N GLY A 13 5.53 0.65 14.03
CA GLY A 13 6.73 1.42 14.37
C GLY A 13 7.79 1.49 13.25
N ILE A 14 7.62 0.77 12.14
CA ILE A 14 8.53 0.81 10.98
C ILE A 14 8.67 2.22 10.39
N GLY A 15 7.58 3.00 10.41
CA GLY A 15 7.56 4.38 9.96
C GLY A 15 8.59 5.31 10.63
N TYR A 16 9.11 4.92 11.80
CA TYR A 16 10.17 5.67 12.49
C TYR A 16 11.58 5.33 12.00
N LEU A 17 11.75 4.39 11.08
CA LEU A 17 13.05 4.09 10.51
C LEU A 17 13.60 5.30 9.72
N PRO A 18 14.89 5.60 9.85
CA PRO A 18 15.47 6.83 9.27
C PRO A 18 15.63 6.76 7.75
N ILE A 19 15.64 5.56 7.17
CA ILE A 19 15.89 5.34 5.74
C ILE A 19 14.75 4.53 5.14
N ALA A 20 14.05 5.11 4.16
CA ALA A 20 13.03 4.47 3.34
C ALA A 20 11.97 3.68 4.13
N PRO A 21 11.26 4.30 5.11
CA PRO A 21 10.31 3.57 5.96
C PRO A 21 9.22 2.86 5.16
N GLY A 22 8.72 3.46 4.07
CA GLY A 22 7.75 2.84 3.18
C GLY A 22 8.26 1.57 2.49
N THR A 23 9.55 1.50 2.14
CA THR A 23 10.14 0.28 1.59
C THR A 23 10.13 -0.84 2.62
N TRP A 24 10.49 -0.55 3.87
CA TRP A 24 10.45 -1.52 4.96
C TRP A 24 9.03 -1.96 5.29
N ALA A 25 8.07 -1.04 5.26
CA ALA A 25 6.66 -1.36 5.45
C ALA A 25 6.13 -2.26 4.33
N THR A 26 6.49 -1.98 3.08
CA THR A 26 6.13 -2.83 1.94
C THR A 26 6.76 -4.22 2.04
N LEU A 27 8.02 -4.33 2.53
CA LEU A 27 8.65 -5.62 2.81
C LEU A 27 7.91 -6.40 3.91
N LEU A 28 7.48 -5.72 4.98
CA LEU A 28 6.64 -6.33 6.02
C LEU A 28 5.28 -6.77 5.46
N ALA A 29 4.75 -6.07 4.49
CA ALA A 29 3.48 -6.43 3.87
C ALA A 29 3.54 -7.76 3.08
N ILE A 30 4.71 -8.22 2.64
CA ILE A 30 4.88 -9.49 1.91
C ILE A 30 4.36 -10.70 2.71
N PRO A 31 4.85 -10.98 3.93
CA PRO A 31 4.32 -12.08 4.73
C PRO A 31 2.86 -11.88 5.13
N MET A 32 2.42 -10.62 5.35
CA MET A 32 1.03 -10.33 5.66
C MET A 32 0.12 -10.66 4.47
N GLU A 33 0.53 -10.33 3.25
CA GLU A 33 -0.20 -10.68 2.04
C GLU A 33 -0.28 -12.20 1.85
N SER A 34 0.80 -12.92 2.12
CA SER A 34 0.82 -14.40 2.07
C SER A 34 -0.20 -15.02 3.03
N PHE A 35 -0.51 -14.34 4.12
CA PHE A 35 -1.52 -14.77 5.07
C PHE A 35 -2.94 -14.34 4.66
N LEU A 36 -3.12 -13.07 4.28
CA LEU A 36 -4.41 -12.50 3.86
C LEU A 36 -4.97 -13.23 2.63
N SER A 37 -4.12 -13.56 1.67
CA SER A 37 -4.51 -14.23 0.42
C SER A 37 -5.03 -15.67 0.60
N LYS A 38 -4.92 -16.24 1.80
CA LYS A 38 -5.56 -17.53 2.14
C LYS A 38 -7.06 -17.40 2.40
N MET A 39 -7.55 -16.17 2.58
CA MET A 39 -8.98 -15.93 2.74
C MET A 39 -9.69 -16.19 1.42
N PRO A 40 -10.83 -16.90 1.43
CA PRO A 40 -11.60 -17.11 0.22
C PRO A 40 -12.28 -15.82 -0.24
N SER A 41 -12.43 -15.64 -1.56
CA SER A 41 -13.31 -14.60 -2.12
C SER A 41 -14.77 -14.85 -1.69
N PRO A 42 -15.57 -13.82 -1.32
CA PRO A 42 -15.26 -12.38 -1.38
C PRO A 42 -14.62 -11.79 -0.11
N PHE A 43 -14.25 -12.58 0.88
CA PHE A 43 -13.76 -12.07 2.17
C PHE A 43 -12.42 -11.33 2.04
N TYR A 44 -11.56 -11.79 1.14
CA TYR A 44 -10.29 -11.11 0.86
C TYR A 44 -10.52 -9.69 0.33
N GLU A 45 -11.39 -9.54 -0.67
CA GLU A 45 -11.73 -8.25 -1.27
C GLU A 45 -12.41 -7.31 -0.27
N LEU A 46 -13.32 -7.84 0.53
CA LEU A 46 -13.97 -7.07 1.60
C LEU A 46 -12.97 -6.62 2.67
N THR A 47 -11.97 -7.44 2.96
CA THR A 47 -10.88 -7.06 3.87
C THR A 47 -10.07 -5.91 3.30
N LEU A 48 -9.68 -5.95 2.02
CA LEU A 48 -8.96 -4.85 1.37
C LEU A 48 -9.78 -3.56 1.33
N LEU A 49 -11.07 -3.66 1.05
CA LEU A 49 -11.99 -2.52 1.09
C LEU A 49 -12.10 -1.93 2.50
N THR A 50 -12.19 -2.78 3.51
CA THR A 50 -12.22 -2.34 4.91
C THR A 50 -10.89 -1.67 5.29
N LEU A 51 -9.77 -2.24 4.89
CA LEU A 51 -8.44 -1.67 5.11
C LEU A 51 -8.29 -0.31 4.42
N PHE A 52 -8.87 -0.10 3.24
CA PHE A 52 -8.86 1.18 2.56
C PHE A 52 -9.50 2.29 3.41
N PHE A 53 -10.71 2.09 3.92
CA PHE A 53 -11.38 3.07 4.77
C PHE A 53 -10.68 3.26 6.11
N LEU A 54 -10.22 2.16 6.69
CA LEU A 54 -9.51 2.19 7.97
C LEU A 54 -8.16 2.91 7.85
N SER A 55 -7.38 2.61 6.80
CA SER A 55 -6.11 3.30 6.53
C SER A 55 -6.33 4.78 6.29
N SER A 56 -7.35 5.15 5.51
CA SER A 56 -7.69 6.56 5.27
C SER A 56 -8.03 7.31 6.57
N TRP A 57 -8.82 6.70 7.42
CA TRP A 57 -9.15 7.29 8.72
C TRP A 57 -7.93 7.37 9.67
N ILE A 58 -7.12 6.32 9.72
CA ILE A 58 -5.91 6.28 10.54
C ILE A 58 -4.89 7.31 10.05
N SER A 59 -4.65 7.40 8.74
CA SER A 59 -3.72 8.36 8.14
C SER A 59 -4.14 9.80 8.43
N GLU A 60 -5.42 10.15 8.30
CA GLU A 60 -5.93 11.47 8.64
C GLU A 60 -5.69 11.85 10.12
N LYS A 61 -5.94 10.90 11.02
CA LYS A 61 -5.67 11.12 12.44
C LYS A 61 -4.18 11.20 12.76
N ALA A 62 -3.35 10.40 12.08
CA ALA A 62 -1.90 10.44 12.23
C ALA A 62 -1.31 11.75 11.72
N GLU A 63 -1.75 12.27 10.57
CA GLU A 63 -1.36 13.61 10.07
C GLU A 63 -1.62 14.70 11.13
N SER A 64 -2.80 14.67 11.75
CA SER A 64 -3.16 15.61 12.82
C SER A 64 -2.26 15.47 14.05
N LEU A 65 -1.86 14.24 14.40
CA LEU A 65 -0.99 13.97 15.54
C LEU A 65 0.48 14.34 15.29
N PHE A 66 0.94 14.17 14.05
CA PHE A 66 2.30 14.55 13.63
C PHE A 66 2.41 16.05 13.30
N GLY A 67 1.28 16.73 13.07
CA GLY A 67 1.25 18.14 12.69
C GLY A 67 1.78 18.40 11.27
N ARG A 68 1.86 17.37 10.44
CA ARG A 68 2.38 17.44 9.08
C ARG A 68 1.51 16.60 8.14
N ARG A 69 1.13 17.19 7.02
CA ARG A 69 0.47 16.50 5.93
C ARG A 69 1.44 15.54 5.24
N ASP A 70 0.95 14.34 4.90
CA ASP A 70 1.72 13.30 4.22
C ASP A 70 3.08 13.07 4.91
N ASP A 71 3.00 12.80 6.22
CA ASP A 71 4.19 12.58 7.03
C ASP A 71 4.82 11.23 6.66
N PRO A 72 6.12 11.17 6.33
CA PRO A 72 6.78 9.96 5.86
C PRO A 72 6.82 8.81 6.88
N ARG A 73 6.37 9.04 8.10
CA ARG A 73 6.20 8.00 9.12
C ARG A 73 4.87 7.25 8.98
N ILE A 74 3.93 7.79 8.21
CA ILE A 74 2.71 7.09 7.85
C ILE A 74 3.07 6.15 6.71
N VAL A 75 2.88 4.86 6.90
CA VAL A 75 3.28 3.80 5.94
C VAL A 75 2.21 2.71 5.77
N ILE A 76 1.07 2.87 6.43
CA ILE A 76 -0.07 1.94 6.32
C ILE A 76 -0.68 1.95 4.92
N ASP A 77 -0.61 3.07 4.22
CA ASP A 77 -1.01 3.30 2.85
C ASP A 77 -0.16 2.49 1.86
N GLU A 78 1.16 2.50 2.01
CA GLU A 78 2.07 1.70 1.19
C GLU A 78 1.83 0.19 1.37
N MET A 79 1.50 -0.26 2.58
CA MET A 79 1.13 -1.66 2.82
C MET A 79 -0.14 -2.02 2.05
N LEU A 80 -1.16 -1.17 2.10
CA LEU A 80 -2.41 -1.38 1.36
C LEU A 80 -2.17 -1.35 -0.16
N GLY A 81 -1.39 -0.38 -0.67
CA GLY A 81 -1.04 -0.27 -2.08
C GLY A 81 -0.38 -1.54 -2.59
N PHE A 82 0.51 -2.14 -1.80
CA PHE A 82 1.14 -3.41 -2.13
C PHE A 82 0.12 -4.57 -2.17
N PHE A 83 -0.83 -4.65 -1.22
CA PHE A 83 -1.89 -5.66 -1.27
C PHE A 83 -2.73 -5.54 -2.54
N ILE A 84 -3.05 -4.30 -2.96
CA ILE A 84 -3.78 -4.04 -4.21
C ILE A 84 -2.95 -4.46 -5.44
N THR A 85 -1.63 -4.27 -5.41
CA THR A 85 -0.73 -4.73 -6.48
C THR A 85 -0.86 -6.23 -6.70
N LEU A 86 -1.06 -7.00 -5.65
CA LEU A 86 -1.17 -8.46 -5.70
C LEU A 86 -2.61 -8.98 -5.77
N LEU A 87 -3.62 -8.11 -5.83
CA LEU A 87 -5.03 -8.51 -5.90
C LEU A 87 -5.29 -9.42 -7.11
N TRP A 88 -5.78 -10.64 -6.83
CA TRP A 88 -6.03 -11.71 -7.81
C TRP A 88 -4.79 -12.14 -8.63
N ILE A 89 -3.61 -11.91 -8.10
CA ILE A 89 -2.34 -12.40 -8.66
C ILE A 89 -1.95 -13.70 -7.93
N PRO A 90 -1.43 -14.73 -8.62
CA PRO A 90 -0.87 -15.91 -7.95
C PRO A 90 0.27 -15.51 -7.00
N LYS A 91 0.23 -16.00 -5.75
CA LYS A 91 1.17 -15.60 -4.69
C LYS A 91 2.46 -16.44 -4.74
N THR A 92 3.16 -16.36 -5.86
CA THR A 92 4.51 -16.96 -6.01
C THR A 92 5.58 -16.01 -5.49
N ALA A 93 6.74 -16.52 -5.14
CA ALA A 93 7.88 -15.66 -4.74
C ALA A 93 8.26 -14.66 -5.84
N LEU A 94 8.15 -15.07 -7.10
CA LEU A 94 8.43 -14.22 -8.25
C LEU A 94 7.41 -13.09 -8.37
N SER A 95 6.10 -13.39 -8.33
CA SER A 95 5.05 -12.38 -8.44
C SER A 95 5.07 -11.41 -7.25
N MET A 96 5.40 -11.86 -6.05
CA MET A 96 5.55 -10.99 -4.88
C MET A 96 6.76 -10.09 -5.00
N GLY A 97 7.91 -10.61 -5.47
CA GLY A 97 9.13 -9.83 -5.67
C GLY A 97 8.98 -8.79 -6.78
N VAL A 98 8.44 -9.19 -7.93
CA VAL A 98 8.17 -8.27 -9.04
C VAL A 98 7.08 -7.26 -8.64
N GLY A 99 6.03 -7.70 -7.94
CA GLY A 99 4.98 -6.81 -7.42
C GLY A 99 5.53 -5.76 -6.46
N PHE A 100 6.44 -6.15 -5.56
CA PHE A 100 7.14 -5.21 -4.69
C PHE A 100 7.90 -4.13 -5.49
N LEU A 101 8.69 -4.55 -6.49
CA LEU A 101 9.47 -3.62 -7.31
C LEU A 101 8.56 -2.68 -8.12
N LEU A 102 7.50 -3.21 -8.73
CA LEU A 102 6.53 -2.42 -9.51
C LEU A 102 5.78 -1.42 -8.63
N PHE A 103 5.28 -1.87 -7.48
CA PHE A 103 4.60 -0.98 -6.55
C PHE A 103 5.51 0.18 -6.12
N ARG A 104 6.73 -0.13 -5.64
CA ARG A 104 7.69 0.91 -5.23
C ARG A 104 8.10 1.83 -6.37
N PHE A 105 8.22 1.31 -7.58
CA PHE A 105 8.51 2.11 -8.77
C PHE A 105 7.43 3.16 -9.01
N PHE A 106 6.15 2.75 -9.05
CA PHE A 106 5.04 3.68 -9.29
C PHE A 106 4.77 4.63 -8.13
N ASP A 107 4.94 4.17 -6.91
CA ASP A 107 4.80 4.97 -5.70
C ASP A 107 5.87 6.09 -5.62
N ILE A 108 7.11 5.79 -5.97
CA ILE A 108 8.19 6.79 -5.97
C ILE A 108 8.09 7.72 -7.19
N LEU A 109 7.85 7.18 -8.38
CA LEU A 109 7.81 7.95 -9.62
C LEU A 109 6.55 8.81 -9.74
N LYS A 110 5.44 8.35 -9.18
CA LYS A 110 4.13 9.00 -9.18
C LYS A 110 3.73 9.53 -10.58
N PRO A 111 3.59 8.65 -11.59
CA PRO A 111 3.15 9.06 -12.92
C PRO A 111 1.72 9.63 -12.87
N PHE A 112 1.32 10.35 -13.94
CA PHE A 112 -0.08 10.79 -14.04
C PHE A 112 -1.03 9.56 -13.97
N PRO A 113 -2.17 9.59 -13.22
CA PRO A 113 -2.70 10.74 -12.48
C PRO A 113 -2.29 10.81 -11.00
N ILE A 114 -1.37 9.97 -10.50
CA ILE A 114 -1.04 9.84 -9.07
C ILE A 114 -0.67 11.21 -8.48
N ARG A 115 0.26 11.92 -9.10
CA ARG A 115 0.70 13.24 -8.65
C ARG A 115 -0.42 14.29 -8.66
N TYR A 116 -1.39 14.14 -9.56
CA TYR A 116 -2.56 15.01 -9.63
C TYR A 116 -3.56 14.72 -8.48
N LEU A 117 -3.79 13.44 -8.18
CA LEU A 117 -4.67 13.02 -7.10
C LEU A 117 -4.12 13.44 -5.73
N GLU A 118 -2.83 13.25 -5.48
CA GLU A 118 -2.14 13.69 -4.27
C GLU A 118 -2.34 15.19 -3.98
N LYS A 119 -2.32 16.03 -5.03
CA LYS A 119 -2.54 17.48 -4.89
C LYS A 119 -4.00 17.86 -4.70
N ARG A 120 -4.92 17.11 -5.27
CA ARG A 120 -6.36 17.40 -5.26
C ARG A 120 -7.09 16.85 -4.05
N LEU A 121 -6.77 15.63 -3.66
CA LEU A 121 -7.38 14.98 -2.51
C LEU A 121 -6.71 15.47 -1.22
N LYS A 122 -7.54 15.72 -0.21
CA LYS A 122 -7.08 16.20 1.11
C LYS A 122 -7.37 15.15 2.17
N GLY A 123 -6.63 15.21 3.29
CA GLY A 123 -6.78 14.29 4.41
C GLY A 123 -6.34 12.86 4.07
N GLY A 124 -6.73 11.90 4.91
CA GLY A 124 -6.30 10.52 4.80
C GLY A 124 -6.64 9.84 3.47
N TYR A 125 -7.70 10.25 2.79
CA TYR A 125 -7.99 9.75 1.44
C TYR A 125 -6.94 10.18 0.41
N GLY A 126 -6.37 11.38 0.55
CA GLY A 126 -5.31 11.84 -0.33
C GLY A 126 -4.03 11.05 -0.14
N VAL A 127 -3.69 10.72 1.10
CA VAL A 127 -2.51 9.92 1.46
C VAL A 127 -2.64 8.50 0.91
N VAL A 128 -3.80 7.86 1.08
CA VAL A 128 -3.99 6.45 0.70
C VAL A 128 -4.22 6.27 -0.81
N MET A 129 -4.83 7.24 -1.48
CA MET A 129 -5.29 7.07 -2.86
C MET A 129 -4.13 7.03 -3.87
N ASP A 130 -3.04 7.74 -3.62
CA ASP A 130 -1.86 7.68 -4.50
C ASP A 130 -1.22 6.29 -4.48
N ASP A 131 -1.13 5.64 -3.32
CA ASP A 131 -0.63 4.27 -3.19
C ASP A 131 -1.60 3.24 -3.78
N VAL A 132 -2.91 3.45 -3.63
CA VAL A 132 -3.92 2.61 -4.30
C VAL A 132 -3.75 2.65 -5.82
N VAL A 133 -3.58 3.82 -6.40
CA VAL A 133 -3.39 3.95 -7.87
C VAL A 133 -2.03 3.39 -8.29
N ALA A 134 -0.97 3.61 -7.52
CA ALA A 134 0.33 2.96 -7.74
C ALA A 134 0.20 1.43 -7.73
N GLY A 135 -0.56 0.90 -6.77
CA GLY A 135 -0.88 -0.52 -6.68
C GLY A 135 -1.65 -1.05 -7.88
N VAL A 136 -2.64 -0.31 -8.37
CA VAL A 136 -3.39 -0.68 -9.59
C VAL A 136 -2.47 -0.73 -10.81
N TYR A 137 -1.55 0.21 -10.96
CA TYR A 137 -0.58 0.18 -12.06
C TYR A 137 0.33 -1.05 -11.99
N GLY A 138 0.86 -1.34 -10.80
CA GLY A 138 1.65 -2.55 -10.57
C GLY A 138 0.86 -3.83 -10.87
N ASN A 139 -0.40 -3.88 -10.45
CA ASN A 139 -1.29 -5.01 -10.71
C ASN A 139 -1.52 -5.25 -12.21
N ILE A 140 -1.80 -4.18 -12.98
CA ILE A 140 -2.04 -4.29 -14.41
C ILE A 140 -0.79 -4.86 -15.11
N ILE A 141 0.40 -4.35 -14.78
CA ILE A 141 1.66 -4.82 -15.38
C ILE A 141 1.94 -6.27 -14.99
N LEU A 142 1.72 -6.66 -13.73
CA LEU A 142 1.85 -8.05 -13.31
C LEU A 142 0.93 -8.98 -14.09
N ARG A 143 -0.33 -8.61 -14.28
CA ARG A 143 -1.30 -9.39 -15.06
C ARG A 143 -0.86 -9.57 -16.51
N VAL A 144 -0.40 -8.50 -17.14
CA VAL A 144 0.15 -8.57 -18.50
C VAL A 144 1.36 -9.49 -18.54
N GLY A 145 2.32 -9.36 -17.61
CA GLY A 145 3.49 -10.21 -17.53
C GLY A 145 3.16 -11.69 -17.36
N ILE A 146 2.16 -12.01 -16.53
CA ILE A 146 1.69 -13.39 -16.32
C ILE A 146 0.97 -13.92 -17.58
N SER A 147 0.11 -13.11 -18.20
CA SER A 147 -0.61 -13.53 -19.42
C SER A 147 0.32 -13.75 -20.61
N LEU A 148 1.46 -13.09 -20.64
CA LEU A 148 2.51 -13.30 -21.64
C LEU A 148 3.50 -14.42 -21.24
N HIS A 149 3.23 -15.19 -20.20
CA HIS A 149 4.10 -16.25 -19.66
C HIS A 149 5.52 -15.78 -19.27
N LEU A 150 5.70 -14.49 -19.01
CA LEU A 150 6.99 -13.92 -18.58
C LEU A 150 7.24 -14.12 -17.08
N LEU A 151 6.18 -14.34 -16.30
CA LEU A 151 6.19 -14.45 -14.84
C LEU A 151 5.49 -15.72 -14.35
N SER A 152 5.48 -16.75 -15.16
CA SER A 152 4.88 -18.06 -14.80
C SER A 152 5.90 -18.99 -14.13
#